data_27e7fb2880dd6ca4f2593b99bc66ed74
#
_entry.id   27e7fb2880dd6ca4f2593b99bc66ed74
#
_cell.length_a   1.000
_cell.length_b   1.000
_cell.length_c   1.000
_cell.angle_alpha   90.00
_cell.angle_beta   90.00
_cell.angle_gamma   90.00
#
_symmetry.space_group_name_H-M   'P 1'
#
loop_
_entity.id
_entity.type
_entity.pdbx_description
1 polymer ?
#
loop_
_entity_poly.entity_id
_entity_poly.type
_entity_poly.pdbx_seq_one_letter_code
_entity_poly.pdbx_strand_id
1 'polypeptide(L)'
;VMITDQDEAWIVEIYGGHQYCAMKMPDDKVAVFGNHNMIGLVDPKATPEDGYIYSDGLFDTIDKLGLAVKEGELYHLAKSVTNNTREDYNNMRNWAGMTILAPSLAGEYDSDEFYPLFYSPDEKVSVLTVMDIYRNRYEGTPLDVTLPGNEENRVIGTERSSQIHILQTFPDWPAECSSIDWLALGNTEHSVFIPFFSGITDTA
;
A
#
# COMPACT_ATOMS: atom_id res chain seq x y z
N VAL A 1 -2.10 0.37 7.55
CA VAL A 1 -1.44 -0.85 8.08
C VAL A 1 -1.95 -2.04 7.31
N MET A 2 -1.08 -3.02 7.02
CA MET A 2 -1.51 -4.31 6.46
C MET A 2 -1.43 -5.37 7.56
N ILE A 3 -2.46 -6.20 7.66
CA ILE A 3 -2.54 -7.35 8.58
C ILE A 3 -2.79 -8.57 7.70
N THR A 4 -2.00 -9.61 7.88
CA THR A 4 -2.12 -10.84 7.08
C THR A 4 -1.85 -12.07 7.95
N ASP A 5 -2.50 -13.17 7.61
CA ASP A 5 -2.19 -14.51 8.06
C ASP A 5 -1.95 -15.43 6.83
N GLN A 6 -2.15 -16.74 7.00
CA GLN A 6 -1.95 -17.71 5.91
C GLN A 6 -3.08 -17.71 4.88
N ASP A 7 -4.26 -17.22 5.24
CA ASP A 7 -5.49 -17.37 4.46
C ASP A 7 -5.94 -16.03 3.84
N GLU A 8 -5.67 -14.90 4.50
CA GLU A 8 -6.16 -13.61 4.05
C GLU A 8 -5.28 -12.42 4.45
N ALA A 9 -5.44 -11.32 3.73
CA ALA A 9 -4.80 -10.04 4.01
C ALA A 9 -5.83 -8.91 4.07
N TRP A 10 -5.61 -7.96 4.98
CA TRP A 10 -6.46 -6.81 5.21
C TRP A 10 -5.64 -5.53 5.22
N ILE A 11 -6.11 -4.50 4.51
CA ILE A 11 -5.60 -3.14 4.63
C ILE A 11 -6.44 -2.43 5.67
N VAL A 12 -5.80 -1.93 6.72
CA VAL A 12 -6.47 -1.21 7.82
C VAL A 12 -6.04 0.25 7.79
N GLU A 13 -7.01 1.13 7.69
CA GLU A 13 -6.83 2.57 7.81
C GLU A 13 -7.43 3.06 9.13
N ILE A 14 -6.65 3.83 9.87
CA ILE A 14 -7.02 4.39 11.16
C ILE A 14 -7.23 5.89 10.98
N TYR A 15 -8.39 6.34 11.40
CA TYR A 15 -8.83 7.73 11.31
C TYR A 15 -8.80 8.41 12.70
N GLY A 16 -9.10 9.68 12.76
CA GLY A 16 -9.24 10.38 14.05
C GLY A 16 -10.43 9.85 14.88
N GLY A 17 -10.40 10.08 16.20
CA GLY A 17 -11.52 9.76 17.09
C GLY A 17 -11.82 8.28 17.29
N HIS A 18 -10.81 7.41 17.20
CA HIS A 18 -10.93 5.95 17.31
C HIS A 18 -11.71 5.29 16.15
N GLN A 19 -11.83 5.98 15.02
CA GLN A 19 -12.49 5.43 13.84
C GLN A 19 -11.48 4.68 12.96
N TYR A 20 -11.91 3.59 12.34
CA TYR A 20 -11.12 2.81 11.39
C TYR A 20 -12.00 2.16 10.33
N CYS A 21 -11.38 1.81 9.23
CA CYS A 21 -11.95 0.90 8.24
C CYS A 21 -10.87 -0.08 7.79
N ALA A 22 -11.21 -1.34 7.70
CA ALA A 22 -10.41 -2.39 7.11
C ALA A 22 -11.07 -2.89 5.83
N MET A 23 -10.28 -3.14 4.81
CA MET A 23 -10.71 -3.68 3.54
C MET A 23 -9.90 -4.93 3.21
N LYS A 24 -10.59 -6.04 2.95
CA LYS A 24 -9.97 -7.31 2.57
C LYS A 24 -9.28 -7.17 1.23
N MET A 25 -8.04 -7.61 1.15
CA MET A 25 -7.29 -7.64 -0.10
C MET A 25 -7.73 -8.84 -0.94
N PRO A 26 -8.14 -8.64 -2.20
CA PRO A 26 -8.43 -9.76 -3.09
C PRO A 26 -7.16 -10.56 -3.43
N ASP A 27 -7.28 -11.88 -3.57
CA ASP A 27 -6.15 -12.80 -3.76
C ASP A 27 -5.38 -12.59 -5.07
N ASP A 28 -6.05 -12.01 -6.07
CA ASP A 28 -5.50 -11.76 -7.41
C ASP A 28 -5.06 -10.31 -7.63
N LYS A 29 -4.97 -9.50 -6.58
CA LYS A 29 -4.64 -8.08 -6.65
C LYS A 29 -3.33 -7.75 -5.94
N VAL A 30 -2.83 -6.59 -6.28
CA VAL A 30 -1.71 -5.94 -5.60
C VAL A 30 -2.12 -4.56 -5.11
N ALA A 31 -1.37 -4.04 -4.14
CA ALA A 31 -1.51 -2.68 -3.63
C ALA A 31 -0.14 -2.06 -3.42
N VAL A 32 0.06 -0.86 -3.95
CA VAL A 32 1.22 -0.02 -3.65
C VAL A 32 0.70 1.37 -3.30
N PHE A 33 0.97 1.84 -2.10
CA PHE A 33 0.46 3.12 -1.64
C PHE A 33 1.42 3.84 -0.71
N GLY A 34 1.33 5.17 -0.73
CA GLY A 34 2.10 6.05 0.13
C GLY A 34 1.51 6.20 1.53
N ASN A 35 1.91 7.26 2.22
CA ASN A 35 1.48 7.55 3.60
C ASN A 35 0.17 8.37 3.60
N HIS A 36 -0.87 7.87 2.97
CA HIS A 36 -2.20 8.48 2.94
C HIS A 36 -3.30 7.42 2.94
N ASN A 37 -4.53 7.85 3.16
CA ASN A 37 -5.70 6.98 3.10
C ASN A 37 -6.07 6.68 1.64
N MET A 38 -6.37 5.42 1.34
CA MET A 38 -6.64 4.91 0.00
C MET A 38 -7.96 4.16 -0.14
N ILE A 39 -8.64 3.82 0.97
CA ILE A 39 -9.95 3.18 0.90
C ILE A 39 -10.94 4.16 0.28
N GLY A 40 -11.40 3.82 -0.92
CA GLY A 40 -12.31 4.63 -1.73
C GLY A 40 -13.76 4.51 -1.28
N LEU A 41 -14.63 4.12 -2.22
CA LEU A 41 -16.08 4.01 -2.01
C LEU A 41 -16.44 2.79 -1.17
N VAL A 42 -17.18 3.02 -0.10
CA VAL A 42 -17.67 1.97 0.82
C VAL A 42 -19.17 2.15 1.03
N ASP A 43 -19.90 1.05 0.93
CA ASP A 43 -21.30 0.98 1.34
C ASP A 43 -21.37 0.99 2.87
N PRO A 44 -22.12 1.92 3.51
CA PRO A 44 -22.26 1.93 4.97
C PRO A 44 -23.01 0.71 5.52
N LYS A 45 -23.52 -0.16 4.65
CA LYS A 45 -24.16 -1.43 5.01
C LYS A 45 -23.28 -2.64 4.72
N ALA A 46 -22.07 -2.43 4.16
CA ALA A 46 -21.16 -3.51 3.87
C ALA A 46 -20.76 -4.26 5.15
N THR A 47 -20.57 -5.56 5.03
CA THR A 47 -20.30 -6.51 6.13
C THR A 47 -18.93 -7.15 5.95
N PRO A 48 -18.43 -7.90 6.92
CA PRO A 48 -17.20 -8.68 6.75
C PRO A 48 -17.24 -9.66 5.57
N GLU A 49 -18.41 -10.20 5.22
CA GLU A 49 -18.61 -11.07 4.06
C GLU A 49 -18.42 -10.30 2.74
N ASP A 50 -18.68 -8.99 2.73
CA ASP A 50 -18.42 -8.10 1.61
C ASP A 50 -16.96 -7.60 1.57
N GLY A 51 -16.13 -8.04 2.53
CA GLY A 51 -14.73 -7.66 2.64
C GLY A 51 -14.48 -6.33 3.37
N TYR A 52 -15.39 -5.89 4.24
CA TYR A 52 -15.23 -4.66 5.01
C TYR A 52 -15.45 -4.86 6.50
N ILE A 53 -14.58 -4.29 7.32
CA ILE A 53 -14.75 -4.17 8.77
C ILE A 53 -14.49 -2.71 9.14
N TYR A 54 -15.40 -2.07 9.85
CA TYR A 54 -15.23 -0.69 10.29
C TYR A 54 -15.80 -0.46 11.69
N SER A 55 -15.33 0.59 12.33
CA SER A 55 -15.75 0.95 13.68
C SER A 55 -17.20 1.40 13.72
N ASP A 56 -17.89 1.09 14.82
CA ASP A 56 -19.23 1.57 15.09
C ASP A 56 -19.30 3.11 15.01
N GLY A 57 -20.29 3.60 14.29
CA GLY A 57 -20.53 5.04 14.15
C GLY A 57 -19.55 5.78 13.24
N LEU A 58 -18.73 5.09 12.43
CA LEU A 58 -17.81 5.72 11.47
C LEU A 58 -18.55 6.71 10.55
N PHE A 59 -19.58 6.25 9.85
CA PHE A 59 -20.31 7.07 8.88
C PHE A 59 -21.12 8.17 9.56
N ASP A 60 -21.73 7.90 10.72
CA ASP A 60 -22.39 8.91 11.55
C ASP A 60 -21.44 10.01 11.99
N THR A 61 -20.20 9.65 12.33
CA THR A 61 -19.16 10.60 12.72
C THR A 61 -18.77 11.49 11.54
N ILE A 62 -18.55 10.89 10.37
CA ILE A 62 -18.26 11.61 9.12
C ILE A 62 -19.38 12.60 8.78
N ASP A 63 -20.63 12.17 8.86
CA ASP A 63 -21.81 13.03 8.59
C ASP A 63 -21.95 14.17 9.61
N LYS A 64 -21.80 13.88 10.92
CA LYS A 64 -21.86 14.89 12.00
C LYS A 64 -20.79 15.97 11.88
N LEU A 65 -19.62 15.60 11.36
CA LEU A 65 -18.52 16.53 11.15
C LEU A 65 -18.60 17.27 9.81
N GLY A 66 -19.56 16.94 8.96
CA GLY A 66 -19.72 17.55 7.63
C GLY A 66 -18.58 17.21 6.67
N LEU A 67 -17.94 16.05 6.85
CA LEU A 67 -16.79 15.62 6.06
C LEU A 67 -17.18 14.69 4.89
N ALA A 68 -18.43 14.26 4.80
CA ALA A 68 -18.88 13.25 3.87
C ALA A 68 -18.67 13.64 2.41
N VAL A 69 -17.89 12.86 1.70
CA VAL A 69 -17.79 12.85 0.23
C VAL A 69 -18.46 11.57 -0.25
N LYS A 70 -19.55 11.71 -1.02
CA LYS A 70 -20.41 10.57 -1.40
C LYS A 70 -20.59 10.48 -2.91
N GLU A 71 -20.78 9.24 -3.38
CA GLU A 71 -21.28 8.91 -4.71
C GLU A 71 -22.54 8.04 -4.53
N GLY A 72 -23.73 8.67 -4.67
CA GLY A 72 -24.98 8.04 -4.28
C GLY A 72 -25.02 7.73 -2.78
N GLU A 73 -25.24 6.47 -2.42
CA GLU A 73 -25.24 6.01 -1.02
C GLU A 73 -23.86 5.64 -0.49
N LEU A 74 -22.84 5.56 -1.37
CA LEU A 74 -21.49 5.15 -1.01
C LEU A 74 -20.67 6.32 -0.45
N TYR A 75 -19.88 6.07 0.58
CA TYR A 75 -18.93 7.03 1.15
C TYR A 75 -17.54 6.83 0.55
N HIS A 76 -16.94 7.86 0.02
CA HIS A 76 -15.54 7.85 -0.37
C HIS A 76 -14.67 8.16 0.85
N LEU A 77 -14.24 7.12 1.59
CA LEU A 77 -13.59 7.32 2.89
C LEU A 77 -12.33 8.16 2.79
N ALA A 78 -11.40 7.82 1.91
CA ALA A 78 -10.15 8.59 1.77
C ALA A 78 -10.40 10.09 1.54
N LYS A 79 -11.36 10.47 0.68
CA LYS A 79 -11.71 11.88 0.44
C LYS A 79 -12.46 12.54 1.61
N SER A 80 -13.19 11.75 2.41
CA SER A 80 -13.95 12.24 3.56
C SER A 80 -13.06 12.52 4.77
N VAL A 81 -12.02 11.70 5.01
CA VAL A 81 -11.22 11.78 6.25
C VAL A 81 -9.85 12.40 6.07
N THR A 82 -9.39 12.55 4.84
CA THR A 82 -8.11 13.22 4.56
C THR A 82 -8.33 14.71 4.38
N ASN A 83 -7.66 15.54 5.16
CA ASN A 83 -7.59 16.97 4.90
C ASN A 83 -7.03 17.16 3.48
N ASN A 84 -7.78 17.65 2.55
CA ASN A 84 -7.56 18.02 1.14
C ASN A 84 -6.12 18.14 0.59
N THR A 85 -5.11 17.77 1.35
CA THR A 85 -3.70 17.75 0.98
C THR A 85 -3.25 16.32 0.80
N ARG A 86 -3.66 15.72 -0.31
CA ARG A 86 -2.88 14.59 -0.82
C ARG A 86 -1.54 15.16 -1.21
N GLU A 87 -0.56 14.89 -0.38
CA GLU A 87 0.80 15.25 -0.71
C GLU A 87 1.19 14.53 -2.00
N ASP A 88 1.57 15.27 -3.03
CA ASP A 88 1.87 14.76 -4.37
C ASP A 88 2.86 13.58 -4.35
N TYR A 89 3.85 13.63 -3.47
CA TYR A 89 4.81 12.53 -3.27
C TYR A 89 4.17 11.19 -2.82
N ASN A 90 2.94 11.18 -2.31
CA ASN A 90 2.21 9.95 -2.05
C ASN A 90 1.64 9.38 -3.34
N ASN A 91 1.03 10.22 -4.18
CA ASN A 91 0.51 9.84 -5.48
C ASN A 91 1.60 9.34 -6.42
N MET A 92 2.77 9.98 -6.43
CA MET A 92 3.94 9.51 -7.19
C MET A 92 4.28 8.06 -6.88
N ARG A 93 4.27 7.68 -5.59
CA ARG A 93 4.58 6.30 -5.16
C ARG A 93 3.49 5.29 -5.58
N ASN A 94 2.22 5.68 -5.52
CA ASN A 94 1.12 4.84 -5.98
C ASN A 94 1.25 4.58 -7.48
N TRP A 95 1.39 5.64 -8.27
CA TRP A 95 1.55 5.55 -9.72
C TRP A 95 2.81 4.75 -10.10
N ALA A 96 3.94 5.01 -9.44
CA ALA A 96 5.18 4.28 -9.70
C ALA A 96 5.04 2.77 -9.43
N GLY A 97 4.32 2.38 -8.38
CA GLY A 97 3.98 0.99 -8.15
C GLY A 97 3.15 0.39 -9.30
N MET A 98 2.20 1.15 -9.84
CA MET A 98 1.41 0.72 -11.01
C MET A 98 2.27 0.60 -12.27
N THR A 99 3.21 1.51 -12.54
CA THR A 99 4.07 1.42 -13.73
C THR A 99 4.93 0.17 -13.75
N ILE A 100 5.24 -0.39 -12.57
CA ILE A 100 6.04 -1.62 -12.44
C ILE A 100 5.17 -2.87 -12.48
N LEU A 101 4.04 -2.87 -11.76
CA LEU A 101 3.22 -4.06 -11.56
C LEU A 101 2.11 -4.23 -12.60
N ALA A 102 1.59 -3.13 -13.12
CA ALA A 102 0.49 -3.10 -14.07
C ALA A 102 0.67 -1.97 -15.11
N PRO A 103 1.76 -1.99 -15.90
CA PRO A 103 2.04 -0.95 -16.89
C PRO A 103 0.88 -0.75 -17.87
N SER A 104 0.07 -1.78 -18.16
CA SER A 104 -1.12 -1.67 -19.00
C SER A 104 -2.20 -0.73 -18.43
N LEU A 105 -2.18 -0.47 -17.12
CA LEU A 105 -3.16 0.37 -16.41
C LEU A 105 -2.60 1.74 -16.02
N ALA A 106 -1.29 1.89 -15.94
CA ALA A 106 -0.65 3.03 -15.25
C ALA A 106 -0.93 4.39 -15.92
N GLY A 107 -0.99 4.46 -17.26
CA GLY A 107 -1.16 5.72 -17.97
C GLY A 107 -0.04 6.75 -17.69
N GLU A 108 -0.27 8.00 -18.05
CA GLU A 108 0.59 9.13 -17.67
C GLU A 108 0.35 9.50 -16.19
N TYR A 109 1.38 10.07 -15.53
CA TYR A 109 1.22 10.56 -14.17
C TYR A 109 0.27 11.76 -14.11
N ASP A 110 -0.69 11.70 -13.20
CA ASP A 110 -1.58 12.81 -12.87
C ASP A 110 -1.61 13.00 -11.34
N SER A 111 -1.20 14.16 -10.87
CA SER A 111 -1.19 14.51 -9.45
C SER A 111 -2.57 14.56 -8.82
N ASP A 112 -3.62 14.83 -9.61
CA ASP A 112 -5.00 14.96 -9.13
C ASP A 112 -5.78 13.63 -9.18
N GLU A 113 -5.19 12.59 -9.82
CA GLU A 113 -5.82 11.28 -9.93
C GLU A 113 -5.93 10.59 -8.56
N PHE A 114 -7.04 9.91 -8.33
CA PHE A 114 -7.20 8.98 -7.23
C PHE A 114 -6.87 7.57 -7.71
N TYR A 115 -5.59 7.20 -7.65
CA TYR A 115 -5.13 5.87 -8.04
C TYR A 115 -5.81 4.78 -7.20
N PRO A 116 -6.19 3.63 -7.81
CA PRO A 116 -6.88 2.56 -7.09
C PRO A 116 -5.97 1.94 -6.01
N LEU A 117 -6.57 1.55 -4.87
CA LEU A 117 -5.85 0.82 -3.83
C LEU A 117 -5.46 -0.58 -4.32
N PHE A 118 -6.38 -1.30 -4.98
CA PHE A 118 -6.16 -2.64 -5.51
C PHE A 118 -6.27 -2.67 -7.03
N TYR A 119 -5.33 -3.34 -7.67
CA TYR A 119 -5.35 -3.57 -9.12
C TYR A 119 -4.71 -4.92 -9.48
N SER A 120 -5.08 -5.48 -10.64
CA SER A 120 -4.47 -6.72 -11.14
C SER A 120 -3.09 -6.41 -11.69
N PRO A 121 -2.04 -7.13 -11.29
CA PRO A 121 -0.75 -7.02 -11.93
C PRO A 121 -0.81 -7.65 -13.33
N ASP A 122 -0.01 -7.15 -14.27
CA ASP A 122 0.08 -7.70 -15.63
C ASP A 122 0.77 -9.08 -15.63
N GLU A 123 1.66 -9.31 -14.67
CA GLU A 123 2.39 -10.56 -14.51
C GLU A 123 2.43 -11.01 -13.05
N LYS A 124 2.79 -12.26 -12.81
CA LYS A 124 2.95 -12.80 -11.45
C LYS A 124 4.08 -12.07 -10.72
N VAL A 125 3.73 -11.50 -9.55
CA VAL A 125 4.68 -10.76 -8.71
C VAL A 125 5.57 -11.73 -7.93
N SER A 126 6.88 -11.55 -8.06
CA SER A 126 7.89 -12.29 -7.30
C SER A 126 8.45 -11.42 -6.15
N VAL A 127 9.12 -12.06 -5.19
CA VAL A 127 9.83 -11.31 -4.15
C VAL A 127 10.90 -10.39 -4.74
N LEU A 128 11.53 -10.76 -5.85
CA LEU A 128 12.51 -9.92 -6.55
C LEU A 128 11.83 -8.68 -7.13
N THR A 129 10.63 -8.83 -7.72
CA THR A 129 9.85 -7.69 -8.20
C THR A 129 9.54 -6.70 -7.06
N VAL A 130 9.21 -7.22 -5.86
CA VAL A 130 8.98 -6.34 -4.68
C VAL A 130 10.26 -5.65 -4.25
N MET A 131 11.41 -6.32 -4.26
CA MET A 131 12.71 -5.71 -3.97
C MET A 131 13.03 -4.59 -4.96
N ASP A 132 12.73 -4.78 -6.25
CA ASP A 132 12.97 -3.79 -7.30
C ASP A 132 12.05 -2.57 -7.14
N ILE A 133 10.80 -2.74 -6.68
CA ILE A 133 9.91 -1.62 -6.33
C ILE A 133 10.56 -0.73 -5.27
N TYR A 134 11.15 -1.31 -4.22
CA TYR A 134 11.83 -0.53 -3.18
C TYR A 134 13.13 0.13 -3.65
N ARG A 135 13.74 -0.36 -4.73
CA ARG A 135 14.95 0.22 -5.32
C ARG A 135 14.67 1.23 -6.42
N ASN A 136 13.43 1.25 -6.92
CA ASN A 136 13.04 2.09 -8.06
C ASN A 136 13.18 3.57 -7.74
N ARG A 137 13.82 4.31 -8.65
CA ARG A 137 14.07 5.75 -8.61
C ARG A 137 13.25 6.50 -9.65
N TYR A 138 12.15 5.88 -10.14
CA TYR A 138 11.28 6.36 -11.22
C TYR A 138 11.98 6.39 -12.58
N GLU A 139 13.02 5.57 -12.78
CA GLU A 139 13.83 5.51 -13.98
C GLU A 139 12.98 5.36 -15.24
N GLY A 140 13.32 6.16 -16.25
CA GLY A 140 12.63 6.14 -17.55
C GLY A 140 11.25 6.79 -17.55
N THR A 141 10.85 7.44 -16.46
CA THR A 141 9.59 8.19 -16.36
C THR A 141 9.83 9.69 -16.26
N PRO A 142 8.79 10.54 -16.46
CA PRO A 142 8.93 11.99 -16.23
C PRO A 142 9.29 12.38 -14.79
N LEU A 143 9.11 11.46 -13.82
CA LEU A 143 9.40 11.68 -12.41
C LEU A 143 10.79 11.19 -11.98
N ASP A 144 11.58 10.66 -12.92
CA ASP A 144 12.93 10.12 -12.68
C ASP A 144 13.79 11.10 -11.88
N VAL A 145 14.22 10.70 -10.69
CA VAL A 145 14.96 11.55 -9.75
C VAL A 145 16.36 11.93 -10.23
N THR A 146 16.86 11.31 -11.31
CA THR A 146 18.13 11.66 -11.93
C THR A 146 18.02 12.81 -12.92
N LEU A 147 16.78 13.21 -13.28
CA LEU A 147 16.53 14.31 -14.18
C LEU A 147 16.54 15.66 -13.44
N PRO A 148 17.07 16.71 -14.05
CA PRO A 148 17.08 18.05 -13.47
C PRO A 148 15.69 18.52 -13.05
N GLY A 149 15.53 18.91 -11.79
CA GLY A 149 14.27 19.39 -11.20
C GLY A 149 13.46 18.31 -10.51
N ASN A 150 13.86 17.04 -10.58
CA ASN A 150 13.18 15.90 -9.95
C ASN A 150 13.92 15.35 -8.71
N GLU A 151 15.02 15.95 -8.31
CA GLU A 151 15.93 15.45 -7.26
C GLU A 151 15.23 15.29 -5.92
N GLU A 152 14.18 16.07 -5.68
CA GLU A 152 13.38 16.05 -4.46
C GLU A 152 12.16 15.09 -4.53
N ASN A 153 11.94 14.43 -5.68
CA ASN A 153 10.84 13.48 -5.82
C ASN A 153 11.03 12.31 -4.85
N ARG A 154 10.00 12.05 -4.06
CA ARG A 154 10.08 11.07 -2.99
C ARG A 154 9.74 9.67 -3.50
N VAL A 155 10.75 8.85 -3.68
CA VAL A 155 10.64 7.45 -4.11
C VAL A 155 10.06 6.52 -3.03
N ILE A 156 9.73 5.27 -3.40
CA ILE A 156 9.16 4.28 -2.48
C ILE A 156 10.16 3.92 -1.39
N GLY A 157 11.35 3.44 -1.75
CA GLY A 157 12.46 3.19 -0.83
C GLY A 157 13.32 4.43 -0.66
N THR A 158 12.93 5.33 0.22
CA THR A 158 13.65 6.58 0.42
C THR A 158 15.01 6.38 1.10
N GLU A 159 15.95 7.28 0.87
CA GLU A 159 17.26 7.31 1.55
C GLU A 159 17.15 7.45 3.08
N ARG A 160 16.01 7.94 3.57
CA ARG A 160 15.71 8.08 5.01
C ARG A 160 15.16 6.81 5.65
N SER A 161 14.93 5.75 4.85
CA SER A 161 14.47 4.47 5.38
C SER A 161 15.59 3.83 6.18
N SER A 162 15.37 3.58 7.47
CA SER A 162 16.34 2.90 8.34
C SER A 162 16.36 1.40 8.12
N GLN A 163 15.22 0.84 7.72
CA GLN A 163 15.03 -0.58 7.42
C GLN A 163 13.82 -0.78 6.52
N ILE A 164 13.84 -1.84 5.74
CA ILE A 164 12.72 -2.31 4.92
C ILE A 164 12.53 -3.80 5.20
N HIS A 165 11.29 -4.21 5.37
CA HIS A 165 10.87 -5.58 5.55
C HIS A 165 9.99 -6.02 4.39
N ILE A 166 10.28 -7.18 3.79
CA ILE A 166 9.41 -7.87 2.87
C ILE A 166 9.02 -9.19 3.53
N LEU A 167 7.77 -9.27 3.97
CA LEU A 167 7.24 -10.46 4.61
C LEU A 167 6.63 -11.37 3.54
N GLN A 168 7.24 -12.55 3.35
CA GLN A 168 6.78 -13.56 2.41
C GLN A 168 6.22 -14.75 3.18
N THR A 169 5.00 -15.18 2.85
CA THR A 169 4.33 -16.31 3.49
C THR A 169 4.19 -17.49 2.54
N PHE A 170 4.24 -18.71 3.08
CA PHE A 170 4.13 -19.97 2.38
C PHE A 170 3.12 -20.86 3.14
N PRO A 171 1.82 -20.80 2.81
CA PRO A 171 0.78 -21.50 3.59
C PRO A 171 0.95 -23.02 3.63
N ASP A 172 1.57 -23.62 2.60
CA ASP A 172 1.78 -25.07 2.51
C ASP A 172 3.07 -25.56 3.19
N TRP A 173 3.86 -24.65 3.77
CA TRP A 173 5.13 -25.00 4.41
C TRP A 173 4.94 -25.28 5.91
N PRO A 174 5.86 -26.06 6.56
CA PRO A 174 5.84 -26.21 8.00
C PRO A 174 5.92 -24.86 8.72
N ALA A 175 5.23 -24.73 9.84
CA ALA A 175 5.11 -23.46 10.58
C ALA A 175 6.46 -22.80 10.90
N GLU A 176 7.49 -23.62 11.14
CA GLU A 176 8.84 -23.15 11.47
C GLU A 176 9.55 -22.42 10.32
N CYS A 177 9.08 -22.61 9.08
CA CYS A 177 9.65 -21.96 7.89
C CYS A 177 8.58 -21.41 6.96
N SER A 178 7.33 -21.28 7.43
CA SER A 178 6.19 -20.82 6.63
C SER A 178 6.22 -19.32 6.30
N SER A 179 7.16 -18.57 6.86
CA SER A 179 7.38 -17.17 6.49
C SER A 179 8.85 -16.79 6.50
N ILE A 180 9.18 -15.85 5.64
CA ILE A 180 10.51 -15.25 5.52
C ILE A 180 10.34 -13.74 5.65
N ASP A 181 11.13 -13.12 6.52
CA ASP A 181 11.36 -11.68 6.53
C ASP A 181 12.64 -11.37 5.75
N TRP A 182 12.50 -10.72 4.61
CA TRP A 182 13.62 -10.21 3.84
C TRP A 182 13.92 -8.79 4.32
N LEU A 183 14.94 -8.69 5.14
CA LEU A 183 15.33 -7.44 5.80
C LEU A 183 16.46 -6.75 5.01
N ALA A 184 16.24 -5.46 4.68
CA ALA A 184 17.29 -4.56 4.22
C ALA A 184 17.50 -3.45 5.26
N LEU A 185 18.74 -3.15 5.58
CA LEU A 185 19.12 -2.08 6.51
C LEU A 185 19.63 -0.85 5.74
N GLY A 186 19.05 0.31 6.04
CA GLY A 186 19.39 1.57 5.39
C GLY A 186 18.69 1.76 4.04
N ASN A 187 19.32 2.56 3.18
CA ASN A 187 18.81 2.86 1.84
C ASN A 187 18.76 1.59 0.97
N THR A 188 17.57 1.22 0.52
CA THR A 188 17.34 -0.01 -0.24
C THR A 188 17.97 -0.03 -1.62
N GLU A 189 18.26 1.13 -2.20
CA GLU A 189 19.00 1.23 -3.48
C GLU A 189 20.37 0.53 -3.41
N HIS A 190 21.01 0.59 -2.24
CA HIS A 190 22.37 0.08 -2.03
C HIS A 190 22.45 -1.09 -1.05
N SER A 191 21.32 -1.50 -0.46
CA SER A 191 21.28 -2.54 0.54
C SER A 191 20.91 -3.90 -0.05
N VAL A 192 21.45 -4.96 0.57
CA VAL A 192 21.01 -6.33 0.29
C VAL A 192 19.85 -6.71 1.19
N PHE A 193 18.90 -7.48 0.67
CA PHE A 193 17.86 -8.09 1.45
C PHE A 193 18.34 -9.44 1.99
N ILE A 194 18.37 -9.57 3.31
CA ILE A 194 18.82 -10.76 4.02
C ILE A 194 17.60 -11.54 4.50
N PRO A 195 17.46 -12.84 4.17
CA PRO A 195 16.32 -13.65 4.60
C PRO A 195 16.44 -14.11 6.05
N PHE A 196 15.38 -13.94 6.82
CA PHE A 196 15.22 -14.50 8.16
C PHE A 196 13.94 -15.34 8.19
N PHE A 197 14.07 -16.63 8.51
CA PHE A 197 12.91 -17.51 8.67
C PHE A 197 12.23 -17.28 10.00
N SER A 198 10.89 -17.40 10.05
CA SER A 198 10.08 -17.18 11.26
C SER A 198 10.48 -18.07 12.44
N GLY A 199 10.93 -19.28 12.18
CA GLY A 199 11.35 -20.25 13.20
C GLY A 199 12.83 -20.21 13.56
N ILE A 200 13.58 -19.15 13.19
CA ILE A 200 15.00 -19.05 13.54
C ILE A 200 15.16 -18.92 15.06
N THR A 201 15.90 -19.85 15.66
CA THR A 201 16.14 -19.91 17.10
C THR A 201 17.58 -19.60 17.50
N ASP A 202 18.47 -19.57 16.54
CA ASP A 202 19.89 -19.28 16.76
C ASP A 202 20.51 -18.67 15.51
N THR A 203 21.58 -17.94 15.67
CA THR A 203 22.41 -17.37 14.60
C THR A 203 23.79 -18.01 14.62
N ALA A 204 24.28 -18.40 13.46
CA ALA A 204 25.62 -18.98 13.33
C ALA A 204 26.72 -17.96 13.64
#